data_e2d1b2610aac6eeb0cf2f9c5de7910e5
#
_entry.id   e2d1b2610aac6eeb0cf2f9c5de7910e5
#
_cell.length_a   1.000
_cell.length_b   1.000
_cell.length_c   1.000
_cell.angle_alpha   90.00
_cell.angle_beta   90.00
_cell.angle_gamma   90.00
#
_symmetry.space_group_name_H-M   'P 1'
#
loop_
_entity.id
_entity.type
_entity.pdbx_description
1 polymer ?
#
loop_
_entity_poly.entity_id
_entity_poly.type
_entity_poly.pdbx_seq_one_letter_code
_entity_poly.pdbx_strand_id
1 'polypeptide(L)'
;MTTKSQDRRKVRLSRALGVALTPKAARYLEKRPYAPGEHGRTKRKADSDYAVRLREKQRLREQYGIREKQMRNTFNEARRQDGLTGENLVELLEMRLDALVLRAGFARTTAQARQLVVHRHILVDGQLVDRPSFRVKPGQLIHVKPKSEGTEPFQVAAAGGHAEVLPPVPGYLEVELDKLQARLVRRPKRAEVPVTCEVQLVVEYYAAR
;
A
#
# COMPACT_ATOMS: atom_id res chain seq x y z
N MET A 1 -18.49 13.09 -4.10
CA MET A 1 -18.31 12.89 -2.63
C MET A 1 -17.09 13.65 -2.18
N THR A 2 -17.22 14.51 -1.22
CA THR A 2 -16.16 15.42 -0.78
C THR A 2 -15.02 14.66 -0.11
N THR A 3 -13.78 15.06 -0.38
CA THR A 3 -12.53 14.58 0.21
C THR A 3 -12.57 14.43 1.74
N LYS A 4 -13.29 15.34 2.43
CA LYS A 4 -13.50 15.30 3.90
C LYS A 4 -14.20 14.02 4.39
N SER A 5 -15.13 13.44 3.62
CA SER A 5 -15.86 12.21 4.00
C SER A 5 -14.97 10.98 3.91
N GLN A 6 -14.16 10.88 2.85
CA GLN A 6 -13.21 9.78 2.65
C GLN A 6 -12.12 9.79 3.74
N ASP A 7 -11.60 10.96 4.09
CA ASP A 7 -10.62 11.13 5.16
C ASP A 7 -11.16 10.64 6.51
N ARG A 8 -12.38 11.03 6.88
CA ARG A 8 -13.02 10.56 8.13
C ARG A 8 -13.15 9.04 8.15
N ARG A 9 -13.52 8.44 7.02
CA ARG A 9 -13.61 6.97 6.89
C ARG A 9 -12.26 6.31 7.09
N LYS A 10 -11.18 6.81 6.47
CA LYS A 10 -9.83 6.26 6.63
C LYS A 10 -9.30 6.40 8.06
N VAL A 11 -9.55 7.51 8.73
CA VAL A 11 -9.21 7.70 10.16
C VAL A 11 -9.95 6.69 11.06
N ARG A 12 -11.26 6.49 10.86
CA ARG A 12 -12.02 5.49 11.62
C ARG A 12 -11.50 4.08 11.39
N LEU A 13 -11.20 3.74 10.14
CA LEU A 13 -10.68 2.44 9.74
C LEU A 13 -9.29 2.20 10.33
N SER A 14 -8.40 3.19 10.29
CA SER A 14 -7.07 3.13 10.90
C SER A 14 -7.14 2.82 12.39
N ARG A 15 -8.03 3.48 13.12
CA ARG A 15 -8.26 3.21 14.54
C ARG A 15 -8.84 1.80 14.80
N ALA A 16 -9.73 1.33 13.94
CA ALA A 16 -10.30 -0.01 14.06
C ALA A 16 -9.27 -1.12 13.81
N LEU A 17 -8.31 -0.87 12.89
CA LEU A 17 -7.26 -1.81 12.51
C LEU A 17 -5.97 -1.65 13.33
N GLY A 18 -5.82 -0.55 14.06
CA GLY A 18 -4.58 -0.22 14.79
C GLY A 18 -3.38 0.10 13.88
N VAL A 19 -3.62 0.51 12.63
CA VAL A 19 -2.57 0.83 11.65
C VAL A 19 -2.89 2.14 10.94
N ALA A 20 -1.91 3.02 10.82
CA ALA A 20 -2.05 4.29 10.12
C ALA A 20 -2.11 4.06 8.61
N LEU A 21 -3.29 4.24 8.00
CA LEU A 21 -3.49 4.09 6.55
C LEU A 21 -3.17 5.36 5.75
N THR A 22 -3.04 6.49 6.42
CA THR A 22 -2.68 7.78 5.84
C THR A 22 -1.93 8.61 6.85
N PRO A 23 -1.09 9.59 6.43
CA PRO A 23 -0.38 10.47 7.34
C PRO A 23 -1.29 11.22 8.31
N LYS A 24 -2.46 11.62 7.84
CA LYS A 24 -3.48 12.24 8.68
C LYS A 24 -4.01 11.27 9.75
N ALA A 25 -4.21 10.00 9.38
CA ALA A 25 -4.68 8.98 10.29
C ALA A 25 -3.65 8.66 11.39
N ALA A 26 -2.35 8.77 11.11
CA ALA A 26 -1.28 8.58 12.10
C ALA A 26 -1.47 9.52 13.31
N ARG A 27 -1.63 10.83 13.06
CA ARG A 27 -1.87 11.83 14.11
C ARG A 27 -3.12 11.55 14.97
N TYR A 28 -4.17 10.99 14.34
CA TYR A 28 -5.39 10.61 15.07
C TYR A 28 -5.22 9.31 15.84
N LEU A 29 -4.42 8.37 15.35
CA LEU A 29 -4.12 7.12 16.05
C LEU A 29 -3.29 7.38 17.31
N GLU A 30 -2.31 8.27 17.26
CA GLU A 30 -1.54 8.73 18.42
C GLU A 30 -2.43 9.35 19.51
N LYS A 31 -3.31 10.27 19.10
CA LYS A 31 -4.22 10.94 20.04
C LYS A 31 -5.29 10.02 20.62
N ARG A 32 -5.73 9.01 19.88
CA ARG A 32 -6.83 8.10 20.23
C ARG A 32 -6.51 6.66 19.82
N PRO A 33 -5.59 5.95 20.51
CA PRO A 33 -5.11 4.62 20.16
C PRO A 33 -6.11 3.48 20.43
N TYR A 34 -7.40 3.79 20.50
CA TYR A 34 -8.47 2.83 20.77
C TYR A 34 -9.46 2.79 19.61
N ALA A 35 -10.22 1.70 19.54
CA ALA A 35 -11.24 1.48 18.50
C ALA A 35 -12.25 2.63 18.42
N PRO A 36 -12.83 2.92 17.24
CA PRO A 36 -13.86 3.94 17.12
C PRO A 36 -15.18 3.50 17.77
N GLY A 37 -16.01 4.47 18.11
CA GLY A 37 -17.32 4.26 18.73
C GLY A 37 -17.33 4.58 20.23
N GLU A 38 -18.52 4.62 20.81
CA GLU A 38 -18.75 4.94 22.21
C GLU A 38 -18.02 3.97 23.14
N HIS A 39 -18.13 2.68 22.86
CA HIS A 39 -17.51 1.62 23.65
C HIS A 39 -16.05 1.30 23.27
N GLY A 40 -15.42 2.14 22.43
CA GLY A 40 -14.05 1.88 21.95
C GLY A 40 -13.00 1.79 23.07
N ARG A 41 -13.18 2.54 24.16
CA ARG A 41 -12.29 2.52 25.35
C ARG A 41 -12.55 1.36 26.29
N THR A 42 -13.79 0.93 26.38
CA THR A 42 -14.24 -0.07 27.37
C THR A 42 -14.28 -1.49 26.85
N LYS A 43 -13.98 -1.70 25.55
CA LYS A 43 -13.99 -3.02 24.93
C LYS A 43 -12.89 -3.91 25.54
N ARG A 44 -13.30 -4.82 26.44
CA ARG A 44 -12.40 -5.78 27.12
C ARG A 44 -12.54 -7.21 26.61
N LYS A 45 -13.48 -7.51 25.70
CA LYS A 45 -13.70 -8.87 25.21
C LYS A 45 -12.54 -9.30 24.34
N ALA A 46 -11.96 -10.45 24.63
CA ALA A 46 -10.97 -11.09 23.76
C ALA A 46 -11.56 -11.31 22.37
N ASP A 47 -10.78 -11.07 21.34
CA ASP A 47 -11.20 -11.36 19.98
C ASP A 47 -11.15 -12.89 19.76
N SER A 48 -12.12 -13.42 19.04
CA SER A 48 -12.06 -14.81 18.56
C SER A 48 -10.97 -14.96 17.52
N ASP A 49 -10.46 -16.19 17.32
CA ASP A 49 -9.44 -16.50 16.30
C ASP A 49 -9.86 -16.02 14.91
N TYR A 50 -11.13 -16.18 14.59
CA TYR A 50 -11.68 -15.66 13.34
C TYR A 50 -11.58 -14.13 13.25
N ALA A 51 -11.89 -13.42 14.32
CA ALA A 51 -11.83 -11.96 14.34
C ALA A 51 -10.38 -11.45 14.21
N VAL A 52 -9.41 -12.15 14.82
CA VAL A 52 -7.98 -11.85 14.70
C VAL A 52 -7.52 -12.03 13.25
N ARG A 53 -7.79 -13.19 12.65
CA ARG A 53 -7.44 -13.49 11.24
C ARG A 53 -8.10 -12.51 10.27
N LEU A 54 -9.38 -12.21 10.48
CA LEU A 54 -10.11 -11.23 9.67
C LEU A 54 -9.48 -9.84 9.78
N ARG A 55 -9.06 -9.41 10.96
CA ARG A 55 -8.41 -8.11 11.18
C ARG A 55 -7.09 -8.02 10.43
N GLU A 56 -6.25 -9.05 10.50
CA GLU A 56 -4.97 -9.08 9.78
C GLU A 56 -5.18 -9.03 8.26
N LYS A 57 -6.14 -9.80 7.74
CA LYS A 57 -6.51 -9.71 6.33
C LYS A 57 -6.98 -8.30 5.94
N GLN A 58 -7.79 -7.65 6.78
CA GLN A 58 -8.23 -6.28 6.54
C GLN A 58 -7.07 -5.27 6.62
N ARG A 59 -6.12 -5.45 7.55
CA ARG A 59 -4.90 -4.62 7.64
C ARG A 59 -4.12 -4.66 6.34
N LEU A 60 -3.81 -5.85 5.85
CA LEU A 60 -3.08 -6.03 4.60
C LEU A 60 -3.84 -5.41 3.42
N ARG A 61 -5.11 -5.73 3.27
CA ARG A 61 -5.96 -5.23 2.19
C ARG A 61 -6.04 -3.71 2.14
N GLU A 62 -6.23 -3.07 3.29
CA GLU A 62 -6.42 -1.62 3.36
C GLU A 62 -5.13 -0.82 3.18
N GLN A 63 -3.98 -1.38 3.55
CA GLN A 63 -2.68 -0.77 3.30
C GLN A 63 -2.38 -0.66 1.80
N TYR A 64 -2.75 -1.69 1.01
CA TYR A 64 -2.66 -1.63 -0.46
C TYR A 64 -3.89 -1.01 -1.13
N GLY A 65 -4.94 -0.66 -0.40
CA GLY A 65 -6.14 -0.05 -0.95
C GLY A 65 -6.88 -0.90 -1.99
N ILE A 66 -6.78 -2.23 -1.90
CA ILE A 66 -7.38 -3.16 -2.86
C ILE A 66 -8.74 -3.69 -2.41
N ARG A 67 -9.54 -4.18 -3.37
CA ARG A 67 -10.84 -4.81 -3.09
C ARG A 67 -10.68 -6.28 -2.71
N GLU A 68 -11.65 -6.83 -2.00
CA GLU A 68 -11.64 -8.23 -1.55
C GLU A 68 -11.44 -9.23 -2.70
N LYS A 69 -12.13 -9.02 -3.83
CA LYS A 69 -11.95 -9.88 -5.02
C LYS A 69 -10.50 -9.87 -5.52
N GLN A 70 -9.85 -8.71 -5.56
CA GLN A 70 -8.45 -8.60 -5.97
C GLN A 70 -7.53 -9.29 -4.97
N MET A 71 -7.77 -9.11 -3.66
CA MET A 71 -6.99 -9.77 -2.61
C MET A 71 -7.09 -11.29 -2.72
N ARG A 72 -8.29 -11.83 -2.87
CA ARG A 72 -8.52 -13.28 -3.05
C ARG A 72 -7.84 -13.82 -4.31
N ASN A 73 -7.94 -13.10 -5.44
CA ASN A 73 -7.28 -13.51 -6.68
C ASN A 73 -5.76 -13.55 -6.51
N THR A 74 -5.18 -12.53 -5.86
CA THR A 74 -3.72 -12.49 -5.58
C THR A 74 -3.31 -13.60 -4.64
N PHE A 75 -4.12 -13.90 -3.62
CA PHE A 75 -3.87 -15.04 -2.72
C PHE A 75 -3.88 -16.38 -3.47
N ASN A 76 -4.88 -16.62 -4.32
CA ASN A 76 -4.98 -17.85 -5.11
C ASN A 76 -3.79 -18.01 -6.06
N GLU A 77 -3.26 -16.92 -6.57
CA GLU A 77 -2.06 -16.91 -7.40
C GLU A 77 -0.80 -17.19 -6.56
N ALA A 78 -0.65 -16.52 -5.41
CA ALA A 78 0.45 -16.76 -4.47
C ALA A 78 0.53 -18.22 -4.01
N ARG A 79 -0.63 -18.85 -3.80
CA ARG A 79 -0.72 -20.28 -3.41
C ARG A 79 -0.24 -21.24 -4.49
N ARG A 80 -0.27 -20.83 -5.75
CA ARG A 80 0.19 -21.67 -6.89
C ARG A 80 1.69 -21.55 -7.17
N GLN A 81 2.35 -20.58 -6.54
CA GLN A 81 3.79 -20.38 -6.68
C GLN A 81 4.54 -21.22 -5.64
N ASP A 82 5.73 -21.64 -6.01
CA ASP A 82 6.63 -22.32 -5.09
C ASP A 82 7.06 -21.41 -3.94
N GLY A 83 7.26 -22.00 -2.75
CA GLY A 83 7.67 -21.28 -1.56
C GLY A 83 6.53 -20.98 -0.58
N LEU A 84 6.75 -20.03 0.32
CA LEU A 84 5.79 -19.66 1.36
C LEU A 84 4.68 -18.76 0.78
N THR A 85 3.45 -19.25 0.79
CA THR A 85 2.28 -18.53 0.26
C THR A 85 2.16 -17.11 0.79
N GLY A 86 2.49 -16.89 2.06
CA GLY A 86 2.43 -15.56 2.68
C GLY A 86 3.46 -14.60 2.10
N GLU A 87 4.68 -15.03 1.87
CA GLU A 87 5.74 -14.23 1.26
C GLU A 87 5.40 -13.92 -0.19
N ASN A 88 4.99 -14.93 -0.96
CA ASN A 88 4.53 -14.76 -2.34
C ASN A 88 3.36 -13.77 -2.44
N LEU A 89 2.42 -13.81 -1.49
CA LEU A 89 1.31 -12.87 -1.45
C LEU A 89 1.78 -11.41 -1.28
N VAL A 90 2.70 -11.16 -0.35
CA VAL A 90 3.23 -9.82 -0.13
C VAL A 90 4.08 -9.36 -1.31
N GLU A 91 4.91 -10.24 -1.88
CA GLU A 91 5.68 -9.96 -3.11
C GLU A 91 4.75 -9.51 -4.25
N LEU A 92 3.72 -10.31 -4.55
CA LEU A 92 2.76 -10.01 -5.62
C LEU A 92 1.99 -8.69 -5.39
N LEU A 93 1.70 -8.35 -4.15
CA LEU A 93 1.05 -7.09 -3.79
C LEU A 93 2.02 -5.90 -3.92
N GLU A 94 3.28 -6.08 -3.57
CA GLU A 94 4.29 -5.02 -3.62
C GLU A 94 4.76 -4.74 -5.05
N MET A 95 4.78 -5.75 -5.93
CA MET A 95 5.12 -5.58 -7.36
C MET A 95 4.06 -4.83 -8.17
N ARG A 96 2.94 -4.43 -7.57
CA ARG A 96 1.93 -3.61 -8.24
C ARG A 96 2.45 -2.20 -8.50
N LEU A 97 2.09 -1.65 -9.65
CA LEU A 97 2.54 -0.30 -10.05
C LEU A 97 2.10 0.78 -9.03
N ASP A 98 0.86 0.70 -8.51
CA ASP A 98 0.38 1.67 -7.51
C ASP A 98 1.17 1.57 -6.18
N ALA A 99 1.60 0.39 -5.78
CA ALA A 99 2.45 0.18 -4.61
C ALA A 99 3.85 0.74 -4.84
N LEU A 100 4.49 0.43 -5.97
CA LEU A 100 5.84 0.90 -6.30
C LEU A 100 5.91 2.43 -6.46
N VAL A 101 4.89 3.05 -7.07
CA VAL A 101 4.77 4.53 -7.16
C VAL A 101 4.71 5.17 -5.77
N LEU A 102 4.03 4.53 -4.80
CA LEU A 102 4.04 4.98 -3.41
C LEU A 102 5.41 4.79 -2.76
N ARG A 103 6.05 3.62 -2.92
CA ARG A 103 7.38 3.32 -2.34
C ARG A 103 8.48 4.20 -2.91
N ALA A 104 8.38 4.55 -4.18
CA ALA A 104 9.30 5.49 -4.83
C ALA A 104 9.14 6.95 -4.35
N GLY A 105 8.11 7.25 -3.55
CA GLY A 105 7.87 8.61 -3.07
C GLY A 105 7.21 9.54 -4.06
N PHE A 106 6.72 9.05 -5.21
CA PHE A 106 6.00 9.89 -6.19
C PHE A 106 4.60 10.29 -5.73
N ALA A 107 4.09 9.63 -4.70
CA ALA A 107 2.81 9.90 -4.09
C ALA A 107 2.88 9.82 -2.57
N ARG A 108 2.08 10.61 -1.89
CA ARG A 108 2.01 10.66 -0.42
C ARG A 108 1.11 9.58 0.19
N THR A 109 0.18 9.04 -0.59
CA THR A 109 -0.82 8.03 -0.13
C THR A 109 -1.11 7.00 -1.21
N THR A 110 -1.55 5.81 -0.82
CA THR A 110 -1.99 4.75 -1.74
C THR A 110 -3.09 5.24 -2.70
N ALA A 111 -4.00 6.09 -2.23
CA ALA A 111 -5.08 6.63 -3.06
C ALA A 111 -4.52 7.58 -4.14
N GLN A 112 -3.57 8.43 -3.78
CA GLN A 112 -2.90 9.34 -4.73
C GLN A 112 -2.07 8.55 -5.74
N ALA A 113 -1.26 7.57 -5.29
CA ALA A 113 -0.49 6.71 -6.18
C ALA A 113 -1.39 6.04 -7.23
N ARG A 114 -2.51 5.48 -6.78
CA ARG A 114 -3.50 4.88 -7.66
C ARG A 114 -4.08 5.89 -8.65
N GLN A 115 -4.38 7.11 -8.21
CA GLN A 115 -4.92 8.18 -9.06
C GLN A 115 -3.89 8.58 -10.13
N LEU A 116 -2.62 8.75 -9.77
CA LEU A 116 -1.55 9.11 -10.71
C LEU A 116 -1.41 8.06 -11.82
N VAL A 117 -1.51 6.79 -11.50
CA VAL A 117 -1.49 5.70 -12.50
C VAL A 117 -2.72 5.75 -13.40
N VAL A 118 -3.93 5.81 -12.82
CA VAL A 118 -5.20 5.82 -13.59
C VAL A 118 -5.31 7.05 -14.48
N HIS A 119 -4.78 8.19 -14.04
CA HIS A 119 -4.78 9.44 -14.82
C HIS A 119 -3.64 9.50 -15.86
N ARG A 120 -2.92 8.38 -16.08
CA ARG A 120 -1.93 8.24 -17.15
C ARG A 120 -0.71 9.16 -17.00
N HIS A 121 -0.29 9.39 -15.76
CA HIS A 121 0.92 10.15 -15.47
C HIS A 121 2.19 9.29 -15.40
N ILE A 122 2.05 7.96 -15.34
CA ILE A 122 3.15 7.01 -15.12
C ILE A 122 3.42 6.19 -16.37
N LEU A 123 4.70 6.02 -16.67
CA LEU A 123 5.23 5.20 -17.73
C LEU A 123 6.06 4.06 -17.14
N VAL A 124 6.05 2.90 -17.80
CA VAL A 124 6.93 1.77 -17.49
C VAL A 124 7.70 1.41 -18.76
N ASP A 125 9.03 1.48 -18.71
CA ASP A 125 9.91 1.33 -19.89
C ASP A 125 9.48 2.21 -21.08
N GLY A 126 9.06 3.45 -20.82
CA GLY A 126 8.58 4.39 -21.82
C GLY A 126 7.13 4.17 -22.30
N GLN A 127 6.49 3.08 -21.89
CA GLN A 127 5.11 2.77 -22.27
C GLN A 127 4.12 3.27 -21.23
N LEU A 128 3.01 3.85 -21.68
CA LEU A 128 1.95 4.34 -20.81
C LEU A 128 1.18 3.19 -20.17
N VAL A 129 1.10 3.19 -18.84
CA VAL A 129 0.36 2.19 -18.07
C VAL A 129 -0.67 2.88 -17.19
N ASP A 130 -1.96 2.60 -17.42
CA ASP A 130 -3.09 3.17 -16.66
C ASP A 130 -3.75 2.17 -15.69
N ARG A 131 -3.12 1.00 -15.52
CA ARG A 131 -3.62 -0.06 -14.63
C ARG A 131 -2.84 -0.11 -13.32
N PRO A 132 -3.39 0.32 -12.18
CA PRO A 132 -2.71 0.25 -10.88
C PRO A 132 -2.27 -1.15 -10.47
N SER A 133 -2.97 -2.17 -10.95
CA SER A 133 -2.64 -3.58 -10.69
C SER A 133 -1.59 -4.17 -11.67
N PHE A 134 -1.06 -3.37 -12.59
CA PHE A 134 0.05 -3.82 -13.45
C PHE A 134 1.22 -4.26 -12.57
N ARG A 135 1.81 -5.40 -12.87
CA ARG A 135 2.96 -5.93 -12.12
C ARG A 135 4.24 -5.61 -12.84
N VAL A 136 5.02 -4.80 -12.19
CA VAL A 136 6.35 -4.42 -12.67
C VAL A 136 7.31 -5.58 -12.43
N LYS A 137 8.14 -5.87 -13.41
CA LYS A 137 9.16 -6.92 -13.34
C LYS A 137 10.51 -6.33 -12.92
N PRO A 138 11.39 -7.12 -12.29
CA PRO A 138 12.77 -6.69 -12.05
C PRO A 138 13.44 -6.20 -13.31
N GLY A 139 14.19 -5.11 -13.22
CA GLY A 139 14.86 -4.41 -14.32
C GLY A 139 14.04 -3.30 -14.95
N GLN A 140 12.72 -3.29 -14.81
CA GLN A 140 11.87 -2.27 -15.44
C GLN A 140 12.00 -0.91 -14.76
N LEU A 141 11.96 0.15 -15.59
CA LEU A 141 12.01 1.54 -15.17
C LEU A 141 10.61 2.13 -15.09
N ILE A 142 10.26 2.66 -13.94
CA ILE A 142 9.04 3.43 -13.69
C ILE A 142 9.43 4.90 -13.74
N HIS A 143 8.77 5.72 -14.51
CA HIS A 143 9.01 7.16 -14.53
C HIS A 143 7.75 7.96 -14.78
N VAL A 144 7.80 9.22 -14.39
CA VAL A 144 6.71 10.16 -14.61
C VAL A 144 6.75 10.62 -16.07
N LYS A 145 5.57 10.78 -16.68
CA LYS A 145 5.45 11.31 -18.04
C LYS A 145 5.98 12.74 -18.12
N PRO A 146 6.85 13.12 -19.07
CA PRO A 146 7.46 14.45 -19.14
C PRO A 146 6.46 15.62 -19.05
N LYS A 147 5.31 15.50 -19.75
CA LYS A 147 4.24 16.51 -19.68
C LYS A 147 3.61 16.69 -18.29
N SER A 148 3.82 15.76 -17.39
CA SER A 148 3.24 15.74 -16.03
C SER A 148 4.22 16.20 -14.95
N GLU A 149 5.51 16.22 -15.22
CA GLU A 149 6.57 16.56 -14.24
C GLU A 149 6.38 17.95 -13.64
N GLY A 150 5.90 18.91 -14.45
CA GLY A 150 5.60 20.28 -14.02
C GLY A 150 4.37 20.43 -13.15
N THR A 151 3.60 19.38 -12.87
CA THR A 151 2.42 19.48 -12.01
C THR A 151 2.81 19.44 -10.53
N GLU A 152 2.07 20.15 -9.68
CA GLU A 152 2.34 20.32 -8.25
C GLU A 152 2.67 19.00 -7.51
N PRO A 153 1.92 17.88 -7.67
CA PRO A 153 2.24 16.65 -6.95
C PRO A 153 3.63 16.11 -7.24
N PHE A 154 4.11 16.23 -8.47
CA PHE A 154 5.43 15.73 -8.86
C PHE A 154 6.55 16.70 -8.51
N GLN A 155 6.30 18.00 -8.52
CA GLN A 155 7.25 18.98 -8.01
C GLN A 155 7.53 18.79 -6.52
N VAL A 156 6.46 18.53 -5.72
CA VAL A 156 6.59 18.20 -4.30
C VAL A 156 7.36 16.88 -4.12
N ALA A 157 7.10 15.88 -4.95
CA ALA A 157 7.81 14.60 -4.89
C ALA A 157 9.29 14.76 -5.24
N ALA A 158 9.63 15.47 -6.32
CA ALA A 158 11.00 15.74 -6.74
C ALA A 158 11.80 16.49 -5.67
N ALA A 159 11.17 17.42 -4.96
CA ALA A 159 11.75 18.13 -3.83
C ALA A 159 11.87 17.29 -2.54
N GLY A 160 11.52 15.99 -2.57
CA GLY A 160 11.57 15.12 -1.39
C GLY A 160 10.50 15.40 -0.34
N GLY A 161 9.45 16.18 -0.66
CA GLY A 161 8.41 16.61 0.29
C GLY A 161 7.56 15.48 0.90
N HIS A 162 7.78 14.26 0.51
CA HIS A 162 7.13 13.08 1.08
C HIS A 162 8.02 12.28 2.05
N ALA A 163 9.32 12.57 2.15
CA ALA A 163 10.29 11.79 2.92
C ALA A 163 9.97 11.69 4.42
N GLU A 164 9.45 12.77 5.02
CA GLU A 164 9.06 12.78 6.44
C GLU A 164 7.85 11.89 6.77
N VAL A 165 7.09 11.50 5.77
CA VAL A 165 5.78 10.87 5.94
C VAL A 165 5.76 9.42 5.49
N LEU A 166 6.61 9.10 4.52
CA LEU A 166 6.74 7.76 3.97
C LEU A 166 7.87 7.00 4.70
N PRO A 167 7.77 5.67 4.77
CA PRO A 167 8.91 4.86 5.19
C PRO A 167 10.08 5.04 4.21
N PRO A 168 11.32 4.76 4.64
CA PRO A 168 12.49 4.84 3.77
C PRO A 168 12.31 3.97 2.52
N VAL A 169 12.94 4.36 1.43
CA VAL A 169 12.89 3.60 0.17
C VAL A 169 13.47 2.20 0.39
N PRO A 170 12.72 1.15 0.07
CA PRO A 170 13.18 -0.22 0.28
C PRO A 170 14.32 -0.60 -0.67
N GLY A 171 15.23 -1.49 -0.25
CA GLY A 171 16.41 -1.88 -1.02
C GLY A 171 16.15 -2.67 -2.31
N TYR A 172 14.91 -2.98 -2.66
CA TYR A 172 14.54 -3.54 -3.96
C TYR A 172 14.19 -2.47 -5.01
N LEU A 173 14.18 -1.17 -4.61
CA LEU A 173 13.96 -0.03 -5.49
C LEU A 173 15.19 0.90 -5.48
N GLU A 174 15.65 1.28 -6.66
CA GLU A 174 16.53 2.41 -6.87
C GLU A 174 15.68 3.60 -7.32
N VAL A 175 15.79 4.74 -6.62
CA VAL A 175 14.94 5.91 -6.86
C VAL A 175 15.81 7.15 -7.07
N GLU A 176 15.56 7.85 -8.17
CA GLU A 176 16.09 9.17 -8.48
C GLU A 176 14.94 10.18 -8.47
N LEU A 177 14.70 10.81 -7.31
CA LEU A 177 13.55 11.71 -7.13
C LEU A 177 13.63 12.97 -7.99
N ASP A 178 14.81 13.51 -8.20
CA ASP A 178 15.08 14.67 -9.06
C ASP A 178 14.67 14.42 -10.51
N LYS A 179 14.83 13.19 -10.99
CA LYS A 179 14.41 12.74 -12.33
C LYS A 179 13.03 12.10 -12.33
N LEU A 180 12.38 11.98 -11.19
CA LEU A 180 11.10 11.27 -11.02
C LEU A 180 11.12 9.86 -11.64
N GLN A 181 12.20 9.13 -11.38
CA GLN A 181 12.45 7.79 -11.89
C GLN A 181 12.68 6.79 -10.76
N ALA A 182 12.22 5.57 -10.96
CA ALA A 182 12.44 4.45 -10.04
C ALA A 182 12.62 3.16 -10.83
N ARG A 183 13.58 2.33 -10.43
CA ARG A 183 13.84 1.02 -11.03
C ARG A 183 13.60 -0.09 -10.01
N LEU A 184 12.84 -1.09 -10.38
CA LEU A 184 12.71 -2.31 -9.60
C LEU A 184 13.94 -3.19 -9.87
N VAL A 185 14.87 -3.26 -8.92
CA VAL A 185 16.14 -4.00 -9.08
C VAL A 185 15.93 -5.50 -8.97
N ARG A 186 15.14 -5.92 -7.99
CA ARG A 186 14.87 -7.32 -7.67
C ARG A 186 13.47 -7.50 -7.09
N ARG A 187 13.04 -8.74 -6.94
CA ARG A 187 11.78 -9.05 -6.26
C ARG A 187 11.82 -8.61 -4.79
N PRO A 188 10.73 -8.02 -4.26
CA PRO A 188 10.64 -7.63 -2.86
C PRO A 188 10.71 -8.86 -1.94
N LYS A 189 11.53 -8.79 -0.88
CA LYS A 189 11.50 -9.78 0.22
C LYS A 189 10.57 -9.27 1.32
N ARG A 190 9.86 -10.19 2.00
CA ARG A 190 8.90 -9.83 3.07
C ARG A 190 9.49 -8.92 4.14
N ALA A 191 10.74 -9.16 4.55
CA ALA A 191 11.41 -8.39 5.59
C ALA A 191 11.65 -6.91 5.23
N GLU A 192 11.70 -6.58 3.96
CA GLU A 192 11.98 -5.22 3.45
C GLU A 192 10.71 -4.43 3.17
N VAL A 193 9.56 -5.12 3.12
CA VAL A 193 8.28 -4.48 2.80
C VAL A 193 7.71 -3.80 4.06
N PRO A 194 7.55 -2.48 4.06
CA PRO A 194 7.10 -1.72 5.23
C PRO A 194 5.58 -1.82 5.43
N VAL A 195 5.08 -3.04 5.57
CA VAL A 195 3.66 -3.33 5.81
C VAL A 195 3.49 -4.04 7.15
N THR A 196 2.69 -3.45 8.02
CA THR A 196 2.36 -4.00 9.33
C THR A 196 1.25 -5.02 9.22
N CYS A 197 1.60 -6.31 9.20
CA CYS A 197 0.63 -7.40 9.11
C CYS A 197 1.29 -8.72 9.49
N GLU A 198 0.57 -9.54 10.27
CA GLU A 198 0.91 -10.94 10.49
C GLU A 198 0.38 -11.77 9.30
N VAL A 199 1.28 -12.07 8.36
CA VAL A 199 0.87 -12.63 7.05
C VAL A 199 0.38 -14.06 7.20
N GLN A 200 0.90 -14.82 8.18
CA GLN A 200 0.47 -16.18 8.46
C GLN A 200 -1.04 -16.22 8.79
N LEU A 201 -1.53 -15.30 9.60
CA LEU A 201 -2.96 -15.18 9.93
C LEU A 201 -3.82 -14.86 8.71
N VAL A 202 -3.27 -14.15 7.71
CA VAL A 202 -3.97 -13.92 6.43
C VAL A 202 -4.07 -15.20 5.62
N VAL A 203 -3.00 -16.00 5.58
CA VAL A 203 -3.00 -17.31 4.92
C VAL A 203 -4.03 -18.23 5.56
N GLU A 204 -4.05 -18.33 6.88
CA GLU A 204 -5.02 -19.13 7.63
C GLU A 204 -6.47 -18.67 7.40
N TYR A 205 -6.71 -17.35 7.30
CA TYR A 205 -8.05 -16.82 6.99
C TYR A 205 -8.59 -17.32 5.67
N TYR A 206 -7.74 -17.40 4.64
CA TYR A 206 -8.16 -17.87 3.32
C TYR A 206 -8.12 -19.39 3.19
N ALA A 207 -7.27 -20.08 3.95
CA ALA A 207 -7.22 -21.55 3.96
C ALA A 207 -8.44 -22.18 4.64
N ALA A 208 -9.02 -21.50 5.64
CA ALA A 208 -10.23 -21.96 6.36
C ALA A 208 -11.55 -21.72 5.59
N ARG A 209 -11.49 -21.27 4.34
CA ARG A 209 -12.64 -20.95 3.47
C ARG A 209 -12.52 -21.64 2.13
#